data_f3884498c959a17ddf19213c30518ca7
#
_entry.id   f3884498c959a17ddf19213c30518ca7
#
_cell.length_a   1.000
_cell.length_b   1.000
_cell.length_c   1.000
_cell.angle_alpha   90.00
_cell.angle_beta   90.00
_cell.angle_gamma   90.00
#
_symmetry.space_group_name_H-M   'P 1'
#
loop_
_entity.id
_entity.type
_entity.pdbx_description
1 polymer ?
#
loop_
_entity_poly.entity_id
_entity_poly.type
_entity_poly.pdbx_seq_one_letter_code
_entity_poly.pdbx_strand_id
1 'polypeptide(L)'
;FFKGLVKIFGIKVNIKGKQSKKNVLFVSNHTSYLDIFVLGSNVDGLFVAKSEIDSWPFINKMCVLGRTIFVNRNDIIKVKGQMNQITNTLKSGYNVILFPEGTSSDGSKVLPFKSSLFGVIEDEDNVLEDFYLQPISISYSKLDGIPLEIKFRPFFAWFGNMDLVSHAWKFLGLGFSEVNVNFHEP
;
A
#
# COMPACT_ATOMS: atom_id res chain seq x y z
N PHE A 1 -1.23 1.92 16.16
CA PHE A 1 -1.70 3.08 15.40
C PHE A 1 -2.67 2.66 14.29
N PHE A 2 -2.24 1.92 13.27
CA PHE A 2 -3.10 1.53 12.13
C PHE A 2 -4.34 0.72 12.52
N LYS A 3 -4.23 -0.19 13.52
CA LYS A 3 -5.40 -0.92 14.07
C LYS A 3 -6.48 0.02 14.61
N GLY A 4 -6.08 1.13 15.24
CA GLY A 4 -7.00 2.17 15.70
C GLY A 4 -7.71 2.86 14.54
N LEU A 5 -6.97 3.22 13.48
CA LEU A 5 -7.56 3.85 12.28
C LEU A 5 -8.57 2.92 11.59
N VAL A 6 -8.21 1.66 11.35
CA VAL A 6 -9.12 0.66 10.76
C VAL A 6 -10.41 0.57 11.55
N LYS A 7 -10.33 0.60 12.89
CA LYS A 7 -11.51 0.58 13.76
C LYS A 7 -12.34 1.87 13.67
N ILE A 8 -11.69 3.05 13.67
CA ILE A 8 -12.36 4.36 13.55
C ILE A 8 -13.11 4.46 12.22
N PHE A 9 -12.49 3.99 11.13
CA PHE A 9 -13.09 3.97 9.80
C PHE A 9 -14.09 2.83 9.57
N GLY A 10 -14.47 2.07 10.61
CA GLY A 10 -15.44 1.00 10.51
C GLY A 10 -15.06 -0.12 9.54
N ILE A 11 -13.76 -0.39 9.40
CA ILE A 11 -13.26 -1.39 8.44
C ILE A 11 -13.02 -2.73 9.14
N LYS A 12 -13.67 -3.78 8.66
CA LYS A 12 -13.40 -5.17 9.02
C LYS A 12 -12.52 -5.81 7.97
N VAL A 13 -11.34 -6.31 8.40
CA VAL A 13 -10.37 -6.94 7.50
C VAL A 13 -10.52 -8.45 7.56
N ASN A 14 -10.76 -9.07 6.41
CA ASN A 14 -10.80 -10.51 6.23
C ASN A 14 -9.49 -10.95 5.53
N ILE A 15 -8.69 -11.78 6.21
CA ILE A 15 -7.39 -12.23 5.70
C ILE A 15 -7.52 -13.64 5.14
N LYS A 16 -6.94 -13.87 3.95
CA LYS A 16 -6.75 -15.18 3.34
C LYS A 16 -5.28 -15.37 2.96
N GLY A 17 -4.85 -16.62 2.94
CA GLY A 17 -3.46 -16.96 2.66
C GLY A 17 -2.55 -16.78 3.89
N LYS A 18 -1.25 -16.97 3.67
CA LYS A 18 -0.24 -16.92 4.74
C LYS A 18 0.81 -15.87 4.41
N GLN A 19 1.03 -14.96 5.33
CA GLN A 19 2.09 -13.97 5.21
C GLN A 19 3.45 -14.62 5.40
N SER A 20 4.40 -14.35 4.51
CA SER A 20 5.82 -14.65 4.66
C SER A 20 6.44 -13.75 5.74
N LYS A 21 7.43 -14.27 6.48
CA LYS A 21 7.81 -13.62 7.76
C LYS A 21 8.98 -12.65 7.68
N LYS A 22 9.95 -12.85 6.79
CA LYS A 22 11.20 -12.08 6.76
C LYS A 22 11.65 -11.79 5.35
N ASN A 23 12.29 -10.65 5.16
CA ASN A 23 12.90 -10.21 3.90
C ASN A 23 11.89 -10.28 2.74
N VAL A 24 10.69 -9.73 2.96
CA VAL A 24 9.61 -9.82 1.99
C VAL A 24 9.36 -8.48 1.35
N LEU A 25 9.39 -8.44 0.03
CA LEU A 25 8.81 -7.38 -0.77
C LEU A 25 7.34 -7.72 -1.03
N PHE A 26 6.45 -7.14 -0.26
CA PHE A 26 5.01 -7.24 -0.51
C PHE A 26 4.62 -6.29 -1.64
N VAL A 27 3.91 -6.83 -2.62
CA VAL A 27 3.45 -6.08 -3.80
C VAL A 27 1.93 -6.12 -3.84
N SER A 28 1.29 -4.96 -3.73
CA SER A 28 -0.17 -4.85 -3.64
C SER A 28 -0.76 -3.90 -4.68
N ASN A 29 -1.98 -4.19 -5.12
CA ASN A 29 -2.80 -3.20 -5.83
C ASN A 29 -3.17 -2.03 -4.90
N HIS A 30 -3.52 -0.87 -5.49
CA HIS A 30 -3.75 0.36 -4.75
C HIS A 30 -4.99 1.11 -5.24
N THR A 31 -5.93 1.35 -4.33
CA THR A 31 -7.18 2.06 -4.64
C THR A 31 -7.41 3.28 -3.75
N SER A 32 -6.84 3.28 -2.54
CA SER A 32 -7.13 4.34 -1.56
C SER A 32 -6.02 4.44 -0.51
N TYR A 33 -5.92 5.60 0.16
CA TYR A 33 -5.12 5.72 1.38
C TYR A 33 -5.57 4.74 2.48
N LEU A 34 -6.81 4.26 2.41
CA LEU A 34 -7.33 3.25 3.34
C LEU A 34 -6.57 1.93 3.24
N ASP A 35 -6.00 1.60 2.07
CA ASP A 35 -5.17 0.40 1.88
C ASP A 35 -3.94 0.42 2.79
N ILE A 36 -3.39 1.63 3.04
CA ILE A 36 -2.27 1.83 3.97
C ILE A 36 -2.70 1.47 5.39
N PHE A 37 -3.92 1.85 5.81
CA PHE A 37 -4.42 1.50 7.13
C PHE A 37 -4.68 -0.01 7.25
N VAL A 38 -5.28 -0.58 6.22
CA VAL A 38 -5.59 -2.02 6.16
C VAL A 38 -4.31 -2.85 6.20
N LEU A 39 -3.35 -2.59 5.30
CA LEU A 39 -2.08 -3.32 5.30
C LEU A 39 -1.26 -3.04 6.55
N GLY A 40 -1.08 -1.77 6.93
CA GLY A 40 -0.30 -1.41 8.11
C GLY A 40 -0.86 -1.93 9.43
N SER A 41 -2.13 -2.34 9.48
CA SER A 41 -2.71 -2.99 10.65
C SER A 41 -2.45 -4.50 10.71
N ASN A 42 -2.08 -5.14 9.58
CA ASN A 42 -1.99 -6.59 9.45
C ASN A 42 -0.64 -7.09 8.92
N VAL A 43 0.14 -6.23 8.26
CA VAL A 43 1.43 -6.56 7.67
C VAL A 43 2.54 -5.84 8.42
N ASP A 44 3.54 -6.56 8.85
CA ASP A 44 4.75 -5.97 9.44
C ASP A 44 5.72 -5.62 8.30
N GLY A 45 5.72 -4.37 7.88
CA GLY A 45 6.53 -3.86 6.78
C GLY A 45 6.50 -2.35 6.66
N LEU A 46 7.50 -1.79 5.98
CA LEU A 46 7.63 -0.37 5.71
C LEU A 46 7.02 -0.02 4.35
N PHE A 47 6.20 1.01 4.32
CA PHE A 47 5.60 1.47 3.06
C PHE A 47 6.61 2.25 2.22
N VAL A 48 6.45 2.15 0.90
CA VAL A 48 7.14 3.02 -0.06
C VAL A 48 6.15 4.07 -0.58
N ALA A 49 6.45 5.34 -0.37
CA ALA A 49 5.62 6.46 -0.80
C ALA A 49 6.40 7.48 -1.65
N LYS A 50 5.67 8.31 -2.40
CA LYS A 50 6.25 9.42 -3.15
C LYS A 50 6.77 10.50 -2.19
N SER A 51 7.92 11.10 -2.49
CA SER A 51 8.48 12.19 -1.70
C SER A 51 7.59 13.43 -1.60
N GLU A 52 6.73 13.68 -2.60
CA GLU A 52 5.80 14.81 -2.60
C GLU A 52 4.77 14.74 -1.45
N ILE A 53 4.47 13.52 -0.98
CA ILE A 53 3.53 13.30 0.13
C ILE A 53 4.11 13.79 1.47
N ASP A 54 5.43 13.88 1.57
CA ASP A 54 6.12 14.39 2.77
C ASP A 54 5.73 15.83 3.13
N SER A 55 5.37 16.64 2.14
CA SER A 55 4.92 18.03 2.34
C SER A 55 3.47 18.19 2.80
N TRP A 56 2.68 17.11 2.87
CA TRP A 56 1.27 17.17 3.22
C TRP A 56 1.07 17.12 4.74
N PRO A 57 0.42 18.13 5.33
CA PRO A 57 0.09 18.13 6.77
C PRO A 57 -0.69 16.85 7.13
N PHE A 58 -0.46 16.29 8.30
CA PHE A 58 -1.01 15.03 8.80
C PHE A 58 -0.50 13.76 8.09
N ILE A 59 -0.40 13.74 6.75
CA ILE A 59 0.10 12.58 6.00
C ILE A 59 1.56 12.33 6.33
N ASN A 60 2.38 13.40 6.38
CA ASN A 60 3.77 13.30 6.83
C ASN A 60 3.88 12.60 8.19
N LYS A 61 3.10 13.05 9.20
CA LYS A 61 3.10 12.42 10.53
C LYS A 61 2.72 10.93 10.47
N MET A 62 1.75 10.58 9.62
CA MET A 62 1.35 9.19 9.42
C MET A 62 2.46 8.38 8.75
N CYS A 63 3.14 8.94 7.77
CA CYS A 63 4.28 8.34 7.09
C CYS A 63 5.45 8.11 8.07
N VAL A 64 5.78 9.09 8.90
CA VAL A 64 6.81 8.97 9.94
C VAL A 64 6.45 7.88 10.94
N LEU A 65 5.20 7.84 11.43
CA LEU A 65 4.72 6.79 12.34
C LEU A 65 4.71 5.41 11.69
N GLY A 66 4.45 5.35 10.38
CA GLY A 66 4.49 4.13 9.57
C GLY A 66 5.88 3.74 9.09
N ARG A 67 6.94 4.47 9.48
CA ARG A 67 8.33 4.28 9.01
C ARG A 67 8.41 4.18 7.48
N THR A 68 7.76 5.12 6.78
CA THR A 68 7.65 5.10 5.32
C THR A 68 8.98 5.48 4.66
N ILE A 69 9.34 4.75 3.62
CA ILE A 69 10.48 5.04 2.74
C ILE A 69 9.99 6.00 1.65
N PHE A 70 10.56 7.21 1.58
CA PHE A 70 10.18 8.19 0.57
C PHE A 70 11.01 8.03 -0.70
N VAL A 71 10.32 7.97 -1.86
CA VAL A 71 10.93 7.78 -3.17
C VAL A 71 10.58 8.96 -4.08
N ASN A 72 11.62 9.66 -4.60
CA ASN A 72 11.46 10.69 -5.63
C ASN A 72 11.57 10.05 -7.02
N ARG A 73 10.49 10.04 -7.79
CA ARG A 73 10.40 9.33 -9.08
C ARG A 73 10.75 10.21 -10.28
N ASN A 74 10.97 11.51 -10.06
CA ASN A 74 11.18 12.47 -11.13
C ASN A 74 12.66 12.62 -11.53
N ASP A 75 13.58 11.98 -10.83
CA ASP A 75 15.01 12.09 -11.03
C ASP A 75 15.63 10.69 -11.18
N ILE A 76 16.05 10.35 -12.40
CA ILE A 76 16.60 9.02 -12.75
C ILE A 76 17.85 8.69 -11.92
N ILE A 77 18.66 9.68 -11.59
CA ILE A 77 19.87 9.48 -10.75
C ILE A 77 19.46 9.17 -9.31
N LYS A 78 18.43 9.82 -8.82
CA LYS A 78 17.89 9.56 -7.48
C LYS A 78 17.12 8.24 -7.40
N VAL A 79 16.54 7.75 -8.52
CA VAL A 79 15.87 6.44 -8.57
C VAL A 79 16.83 5.32 -8.18
N LYS A 80 18.06 5.29 -8.69
CA LYS A 80 19.07 4.29 -8.27
C LYS A 80 19.38 4.35 -6.77
N GLY A 81 19.58 5.55 -6.23
CA GLY A 81 19.84 5.73 -4.79
C GLY A 81 18.67 5.26 -3.90
N GLN A 82 17.45 5.37 -4.40
CA GLN A 82 16.23 5.00 -3.69
C GLN A 82 15.93 3.51 -3.79
N MET A 83 16.24 2.88 -4.93
CA MET A 83 16.24 1.42 -5.05
C MET A 83 17.23 0.82 -4.05
N ASN A 84 18.42 1.41 -3.91
CA ASN A 84 19.38 1.00 -2.88
C ASN A 84 18.81 1.13 -1.46
N GLN A 85 17.96 2.12 -1.18
CA GLN A 85 17.31 2.26 0.12
C GLN A 85 16.33 1.12 0.41
N ILE A 86 15.52 0.72 -0.58
CA ILE A 86 14.61 -0.42 -0.46
C ILE A 86 15.42 -1.71 -0.28
N THR A 87 16.45 -1.92 -1.11
CA THR A 87 17.36 -3.07 -1.03
C THR A 87 18.03 -3.15 0.35
N ASN A 88 18.58 -2.04 0.84
CA ASN A 88 19.22 -1.99 2.16
C ASN A 88 18.22 -2.26 3.28
N THR A 89 16.98 -1.82 3.13
CA THR A 89 15.91 -2.11 4.10
C THR A 89 15.61 -3.61 4.16
N LEU A 90 15.48 -4.25 3.00
CA LEU A 90 15.29 -5.71 2.91
C LEU A 90 16.51 -6.46 3.48
N LYS A 91 17.74 -6.07 3.10
CA LYS A 91 19.00 -6.64 3.64
C LYS A 91 19.11 -6.49 5.16
N SER A 92 18.53 -5.45 5.72
CA SER A 92 18.46 -5.23 7.18
C SER A 92 17.41 -6.09 7.88
N GLY A 93 16.71 -6.99 7.16
CA GLY A 93 15.72 -7.90 7.70
C GLY A 93 14.32 -7.32 7.87
N TYR A 94 14.06 -6.12 7.31
CA TYR A 94 12.72 -5.53 7.32
C TYR A 94 11.96 -5.91 6.06
N ASN A 95 10.65 -6.06 6.20
CA ASN A 95 9.76 -6.21 5.05
C ASN A 95 9.41 -4.85 4.46
N VAL A 96 9.11 -4.82 3.17
CA VAL A 96 8.72 -3.62 2.44
C VAL A 96 7.37 -3.84 1.76
N ILE A 97 6.50 -2.84 1.77
CA ILE A 97 5.19 -2.84 1.12
C ILE A 97 5.22 -1.84 -0.03
N LEU A 98 5.04 -2.33 -1.25
CA LEU A 98 5.10 -1.56 -2.47
C LEU A 98 3.76 -1.59 -3.21
N PHE A 99 3.31 -0.42 -3.67
CA PHE A 99 2.20 -0.27 -4.61
C PHE A 99 2.76 0.03 -6.01
N PRO A 100 2.96 -0.99 -6.86
CA PRO A 100 3.69 -0.82 -8.11
C PRO A 100 2.90 -0.04 -9.19
N GLU A 101 1.60 0.15 -9.01
CA GLU A 101 0.79 1.06 -9.84
C GLU A 101 1.30 2.51 -9.75
N GLY A 102 1.92 2.86 -8.63
CA GLY A 102 2.51 4.17 -8.40
C GLY A 102 1.50 5.29 -8.20
N THR A 103 0.23 5.00 -8.25
CA THR A 103 -0.91 5.85 -7.93
C THR A 103 -2.09 4.97 -7.56
N SER A 104 -3.09 5.52 -6.88
CA SER A 104 -4.33 4.81 -6.61
C SER A 104 -5.26 4.84 -7.85
N SER A 105 -6.06 3.78 -8.02
CA SER A 105 -7.07 3.62 -9.06
C SER A 105 -8.49 3.84 -8.51
N ASP A 106 -9.49 3.85 -9.39
CA ASP A 106 -10.91 3.90 -9.02
C ASP A 106 -11.44 2.58 -8.41
N GLY A 107 -10.57 1.57 -8.27
CA GLY A 107 -10.92 0.25 -7.74
C GLY A 107 -11.64 -0.67 -8.72
N SER A 108 -11.93 -0.24 -9.95
CA SER A 108 -12.58 -1.07 -10.97
C SER A 108 -11.59 -2.08 -11.58
N LYS A 109 -10.33 -1.69 -11.69
CA LYS A 109 -9.24 -2.50 -12.24
C LYS A 109 -7.90 -2.18 -11.57
N VAL A 110 -6.96 -3.10 -11.68
CA VAL A 110 -5.55 -2.87 -11.33
C VAL A 110 -4.89 -2.14 -12.49
N LEU A 111 -4.15 -1.05 -12.18
CA LEU A 111 -3.42 -0.30 -13.19
C LEU A 111 -2.13 -1.03 -13.58
N PRO A 112 -1.56 -0.73 -14.75
CA PRO A 112 -0.27 -1.28 -15.16
C PRO A 112 0.83 -0.99 -14.13
N PHE A 113 1.61 -2.00 -13.80
CA PHE A 113 2.72 -1.87 -12.87
C PHE A 113 3.88 -1.14 -13.53
N LYS A 114 4.49 -0.23 -12.80
CA LYS A 114 5.67 0.51 -13.25
C LYS A 114 6.92 -0.35 -13.07
N SER A 115 7.52 -0.81 -14.17
CA SER A 115 8.72 -1.64 -14.16
C SER A 115 9.88 -1.02 -13.37
N SER A 116 10.03 0.31 -13.44
CA SER A 116 11.07 1.03 -12.68
C SER A 116 11.00 0.81 -11.16
N LEU A 117 9.87 0.38 -10.62
CA LEU A 117 9.71 0.08 -9.19
C LEU A 117 10.21 -1.34 -8.82
N PHE A 118 10.47 -2.17 -9.82
CA PHE A 118 11.04 -3.50 -9.65
C PHE A 118 12.56 -3.54 -9.89
N GLY A 119 13.20 -2.41 -10.18
CA GLY A 119 14.65 -2.32 -10.35
C GLY A 119 15.46 -2.78 -9.12
N VAL A 120 14.81 -2.91 -7.95
CA VAL A 120 15.36 -3.58 -6.76
C VAL A 120 15.71 -5.04 -7.03
N ILE A 121 15.00 -5.69 -7.96
CA ILE A 121 15.12 -7.13 -8.27
C ILE A 121 16.13 -7.35 -9.39
N GLU A 122 16.34 -6.34 -10.26
CA GLU A 122 17.15 -6.45 -11.48
C GLU A 122 18.63 -6.01 -11.30
N ASP A 123 19.01 -5.55 -10.11
CA ASP A 123 20.38 -5.06 -9.87
C ASP A 123 21.33 -6.26 -9.69
N GLU A 124 22.05 -6.63 -10.76
CA GLU A 124 23.00 -7.75 -10.80
C GLU A 124 24.12 -7.61 -9.76
N ASP A 125 24.49 -6.37 -9.37
CA ASP A 125 25.48 -6.10 -8.32
C ASP A 125 24.93 -6.29 -6.90
N ASN A 126 23.61 -6.41 -6.75
CA ASN A 126 22.89 -6.52 -5.47
C ASN A 126 21.94 -7.71 -5.45
N VAL A 127 22.40 -8.87 -5.90
CA VAL A 127 21.61 -10.13 -5.80
C VAL A 127 21.18 -10.30 -4.35
N LEU A 128 19.89 -10.08 -4.11
CA LEU A 128 19.25 -10.39 -2.85
C LEU A 128 19.02 -11.90 -2.85
N GLU A 129 20.01 -12.67 -2.38
CA GLU A 129 19.96 -14.15 -2.40
C GLU A 129 18.83 -14.71 -1.51
N ASP A 130 18.28 -13.91 -0.59
CA ASP A 130 17.34 -14.37 0.43
C ASP A 130 16.13 -13.44 0.66
N PHE A 131 15.46 -12.98 -0.38
CA PHE A 131 14.20 -12.28 -0.21
C PHE A 131 13.05 -12.94 -0.99
N TYR A 132 11.84 -12.72 -0.50
CA TYR A 132 10.62 -13.21 -1.13
C TYR A 132 9.85 -12.04 -1.71
N LEU A 133 9.35 -12.19 -2.95
CA LEU A 133 8.35 -11.31 -3.50
C LEU A 133 6.98 -11.94 -3.27
N GLN A 134 6.16 -11.34 -2.41
CA GLN A 134 4.83 -11.88 -2.13
C GLN A 134 3.74 -10.92 -2.61
N PRO A 135 2.92 -11.33 -3.60
CA PRO A 135 1.76 -10.55 -4.02
C PRO A 135 0.68 -10.52 -2.94
N ILE A 136 0.05 -9.34 -2.79
CA ILE A 136 -1.14 -9.14 -1.96
C ILE A 136 -2.24 -8.55 -2.85
N SER A 137 -3.46 -9.05 -2.75
CA SER A 137 -4.60 -8.37 -3.34
C SER A 137 -5.53 -7.83 -2.27
N ILE A 138 -5.92 -6.54 -2.42
CA ILE A 138 -6.88 -5.86 -1.57
C ILE A 138 -8.15 -5.62 -2.36
N SER A 139 -9.30 -5.92 -1.76
CA SER A 139 -10.60 -5.60 -2.36
C SER A 139 -11.63 -5.25 -1.30
N TYR A 140 -12.31 -4.11 -1.48
CA TYR A 140 -13.48 -3.73 -0.70
C TYR A 140 -14.66 -4.56 -1.19
N SER A 141 -15.23 -5.38 -0.32
CA SER A 141 -16.15 -6.45 -0.71
C SER A 141 -17.58 -6.23 -0.27
N LYS A 142 -17.79 -5.54 0.86
CA LYS A 142 -19.14 -5.27 1.38
C LYS A 142 -19.23 -3.92 2.09
N LEU A 143 -20.43 -3.37 2.10
CA LEU A 143 -20.85 -2.25 2.95
C LEU A 143 -22.09 -2.68 3.74
N ASP A 144 -22.04 -2.57 5.06
CA ASP A 144 -23.10 -3.00 6.00
C ASP A 144 -23.61 -4.43 5.73
N GLY A 145 -22.69 -5.34 5.39
CA GLY A 145 -22.99 -6.73 5.06
C GLY A 145 -23.48 -6.98 3.62
N ILE A 146 -23.78 -5.93 2.85
CA ILE A 146 -24.26 -6.03 1.48
C ILE A 146 -23.05 -6.11 0.53
N PRO A 147 -22.99 -7.09 -0.40
CA PRO A 147 -21.93 -7.18 -1.38
C PRO A 147 -21.79 -5.91 -2.23
N LEU A 148 -20.55 -5.45 -2.38
CA LEU A 148 -20.25 -4.24 -3.11
C LEU A 148 -20.09 -4.54 -4.61
N GLU A 149 -21.04 -4.07 -5.43
CA GLU A 149 -20.94 -4.15 -6.87
C GLU A 149 -19.79 -3.27 -7.39
N ILE A 150 -19.22 -3.63 -8.55
CA ILE A 150 -18.07 -2.92 -9.17
C ILE A 150 -18.36 -1.42 -9.33
N LYS A 151 -19.57 -1.04 -9.71
CA LYS A 151 -19.98 0.36 -9.90
C LYS A 151 -19.90 1.23 -8.63
N PHE A 152 -19.91 0.61 -7.45
CA PHE A 152 -19.82 1.31 -6.16
C PHE A 152 -18.39 1.36 -5.58
N ARG A 153 -17.43 0.65 -6.18
CA ARG A 153 -16.02 0.67 -5.72
C ARG A 153 -15.40 2.07 -5.70
N PRO A 154 -15.72 2.98 -6.65
CA PRO A 154 -15.20 4.36 -6.60
C PRO A 154 -15.54 5.13 -5.32
N PHE A 155 -16.58 4.75 -4.57
CA PHE A 155 -16.87 5.37 -3.27
C PHE A 155 -15.84 5.06 -2.18
N PHE A 156 -15.11 3.96 -2.34
CA PHE A 156 -14.04 3.53 -1.44
C PHE A 156 -12.67 3.99 -1.93
N ALA A 157 -12.57 4.29 -3.21
CA ALA A 157 -11.33 4.69 -3.85
C ALA A 157 -11.04 6.17 -3.61
N TRP A 158 -9.76 6.48 -3.45
CA TRP A 158 -9.28 7.86 -3.44
C TRP A 158 -8.20 7.99 -4.51
N PHE A 159 -8.48 8.71 -5.58
CA PHE A 159 -7.64 8.79 -6.78
C PHE A 159 -7.76 10.14 -7.48
N GLY A 160 -6.84 10.40 -8.40
CA GLY A 160 -6.83 11.66 -9.16
C GLY A 160 -6.66 12.89 -8.26
N ASN A 161 -7.51 13.88 -8.43
CA ASN A 161 -7.47 15.17 -7.72
C ASN A 161 -8.51 15.24 -6.57
N MET A 162 -8.94 14.10 -6.03
CA MET A 162 -9.90 14.07 -4.94
C MET A 162 -9.29 14.69 -3.67
N ASP A 163 -10.05 15.57 -3.01
CA ASP A 163 -9.65 16.11 -1.71
C ASP A 163 -9.73 15.03 -0.63
N LEU A 164 -8.61 14.83 0.08
CA LEU A 164 -8.47 13.77 1.07
C LEU A 164 -9.41 13.94 2.26
N VAL A 165 -9.51 15.16 2.77
CA VAL A 165 -10.29 15.43 3.99
C VAL A 165 -11.77 15.24 3.74
N SER A 166 -12.26 15.78 2.61
CA SER A 166 -13.66 15.60 2.19
C SER A 166 -14.00 14.15 1.94
N HIS A 167 -13.09 13.37 1.32
CA HIS A 167 -13.29 11.94 1.11
C HIS A 167 -13.32 11.18 2.44
N ALA A 168 -12.37 11.43 3.33
CA ALA A 168 -12.30 10.78 4.63
C ALA A 168 -13.56 11.04 5.46
N TRP A 169 -14.04 12.30 5.45
CA TRP A 169 -15.27 12.67 6.13
C TRP A 169 -16.51 11.92 5.61
N LYS A 170 -16.65 11.86 4.28
CA LYS A 170 -17.73 11.10 3.64
C LYS A 170 -17.64 9.61 3.97
N PHE A 171 -16.42 9.05 3.92
CA PHE A 171 -16.20 7.63 4.21
C PHE A 171 -16.58 7.27 5.65
N LEU A 172 -16.28 8.13 6.63
CA LEU A 172 -16.68 7.93 8.03
C LEU A 172 -18.19 7.85 8.22
N GLY A 173 -18.97 8.41 7.29
CA GLY A 173 -20.43 8.33 7.30
C GLY A 173 -21.02 7.11 6.58
N LEU A 174 -20.19 6.26 5.93
CA LEU A 174 -20.71 5.14 5.11
C LEU A 174 -21.13 3.89 5.89
N GLY A 175 -20.81 3.78 7.17
CA GLY A 175 -21.09 2.57 7.94
C GLY A 175 -19.93 1.56 7.95
N PHE A 176 -20.23 0.24 8.11
CA PHE A 176 -19.21 -0.79 8.23
C PHE A 176 -18.82 -1.38 6.89
N SER A 177 -17.54 -1.36 6.61
CA SER A 177 -16.96 -1.89 5.37
C SER A 177 -16.23 -3.21 5.61
N GLU A 178 -16.35 -4.19 4.70
CA GLU A 178 -15.52 -5.39 4.71
C GLU A 178 -14.49 -5.33 3.59
N VAL A 179 -13.24 -5.58 3.97
CA VAL A 179 -12.08 -5.59 3.05
C VAL A 179 -11.43 -6.96 3.09
N ASN A 180 -11.24 -7.56 1.93
CA ASN A 180 -10.49 -8.81 1.80
C ASN A 180 -9.03 -8.50 1.47
N VAL A 181 -8.12 -9.11 2.22
CA VAL A 181 -6.67 -9.09 1.99
C VAL A 181 -6.24 -10.53 1.74
N ASN A 182 -5.79 -10.81 0.52
CA ASN A 182 -5.34 -12.14 0.16
C ASN A 182 -3.81 -12.12 -0.04
N PHE A 183 -3.10 -12.92 0.75
CA PHE A 183 -1.69 -13.21 0.54
C PHE A 183 -1.59 -14.36 -0.46
N HIS A 184 -0.95 -14.11 -1.60
CA HIS A 184 -0.67 -15.15 -2.60
C HIS A 184 0.65 -15.84 -2.27
N GLU A 185 0.94 -16.96 -2.92
CA GLU A 185 2.23 -17.64 -2.78
C GLU A 185 3.37 -16.71 -3.26
N PRO A 186 4.51 -16.68 -2.54
CA PRO A 186 5.66 -15.89 -2.91
C PRO A 186 6.37 -16.38 -4.14
#